data_8481f0a81323aa4b775b9ca454e599e3
#
_entry.id   8481f0a81323aa4b775b9ca454e599e3
#
_cell.length_a   1.000
_cell.length_b   1.000
_cell.length_c   1.000
_cell.angle_alpha   90.00
_cell.angle_beta   90.00
_cell.angle_gamma   90.00
#
_symmetry.space_group_name_H-M   'P 1'
#
loop_
_entity.id
_entity.type
_entity.pdbx_description
1 polymer ?
#
loop_
_entity_poly.entity_id
_entity_poly.type
_entity_poly.pdbx_seq_one_letter_code
_entity_poly.pdbx_strand_id
1 'polypeptide(L)'
;MCGIVAGVAGRDVVPVFLQGLKRLEYRGYDSCGVAVVRDGEIDRARSVARVKDLAEQVRAEGMHGTVGIAHTRWATHGGPVVANAHPHIAGNRIALVHNGIIENFAQLRAELEATGVTMQSQTDTEVLAHLVNFYLEDDLLEALKKALSRVTGAYAVAVFDKRHPERIVGARQGSPMVVGLGEGENFIASDAMALVGVTDKIVYLDDGDIVSMTKDECQIYGRTGNDSWQPVERKAVIVQAYADAAELGPYRHYMQKEIFEQPRAIADTLEGVEGITPTLFGKKAEEVFRSTRRILMLACGTSFYAALTSKYWLEAIAGIPVDVEIASEYRYRTTIPDPETLVVTISQSGETADTLAALKHAVSMGMTKTLAICNVAQSALVHECELAYITRAGVEIGVASTKAFTTQLVALYLLTLVFAKLHGRLNLTEEAHALSSLRHIPAAMAGCLALEPSIIAWAERFASKEDALFLGRGVHYPIALEGALKLKEISYIHAEAYPAGELKHGPLALVDADMPVVTIAPNDELLEKLKSNMQEVRARDGELYVFADGDSVIEDTEGMHVIRLAENYGDLSPILHIVPLQLLAYHTALARGTDVDKPRNLAKSVTVE
;
A
#
# COMPACT_ATOMS: atom_id res chain seq x y z
N MET A 1 4.55 -8.68 1.65
CA MET A 1 5.70 -7.97 2.23
C MET A 1 6.03 -8.49 3.62
N CYS A 2 7.30 -8.49 4.03
CA CYS A 2 7.73 -8.96 5.34
C CYS A 2 7.66 -7.87 6.42
N GLY A 3 7.66 -8.26 7.70
CA GLY A 3 7.73 -7.35 8.84
C GLY A 3 8.94 -7.64 9.72
N ILE A 4 9.71 -6.61 10.07
CA ILE A 4 10.87 -6.69 10.99
C ILE A 4 10.53 -5.94 12.28
N VAL A 5 10.90 -6.54 13.42
CA VAL A 5 11.03 -5.87 14.70
C VAL A 5 12.31 -6.37 15.36
N ALA A 6 13.18 -5.46 15.75
CA ALA A 6 14.42 -5.76 16.45
C ALA A 6 14.59 -4.76 17.60
N GLY A 7 15.29 -5.14 18.66
CA GLY A 7 15.44 -4.22 19.79
C GLY A 7 16.48 -4.65 20.80
N VAL A 8 17.03 -3.67 21.48
CA VAL A 8 17.93 -3.79 22.62
C VAL A 8 17.40 -2.91 23.75
N ALA A 9 17.19 -3.49 24.93
CA ALA A 9 16.50 -2.82 26.03
C ALA A 9 17.05 -3.26 27.40
N GLY A 10 16.73 -2.50 28.42
CA GLY A 10 16.93 -2.90 29.82
C GLY A 10 15.87 -3.87 30.36
N ARG A 11 14.89 -4.27 29.54
CA ARG A 11 13.78 -5.17 29.87
C ARG A 11 13.64 -6.30 28.85
N ASP A 12 12.76 -7.26 29.12
CA ASP A 12 12.43 -8.30 28.16
C ASP A 12 11.80 -7.70 26.89
N VAL A 13 12.40 -7.96 25.71
CA VAL A 13 11.95 -7.44 24.40
C VAL A 13 10.93 -8.37 23.71
N VAL A 14 10.81 -9.63 24.13
CA VAL A 14 9.96 -10.62 23.48
C VAL A 14 8.49 -10.19 23.42
N PRO A 15 7.86 -9.62 24.48
CA PRO A 15 6.50 -9.11 24.41
C PRO A 15 6.34 -7.99 23.38
N VAL A 16 7.35 -7.10 23.24
CA VAL A 16 7.35 -6.02 22.23
C VAL A 16 7.39 -6.61 20.83
N PHE A 17 8.24 -7.62 20.61
CA PHE A 17 8.36 -8.27 19.31
C PHE A 17 7.06 -8.95 18.88
N LEU A 18 6.46 -9.76 19.76
CA LEU A 18 5.20 -10.44 19.45
C LEU A 18 4.05 -9.47 19.15
N GLN A 19 3.96 -8.37 19.90
CA GLN A 19 2.96 -7.33 19.65
C GLN A 19 3.24 -6.57 18.36
N GLY A 20 4.50 -6.20 18.10
CA GLY A 20 4.93 -5.55 16.87
C GLY A 20 4.68 -6.43 15.64
N LEU A 21 5.06 -7.72 15.68
CA LEU A 21 4.79 -8.66 14.60
C LEU A 21 3.27 -8.83 14.35
N LYS A 22 2.46 -8.88 15.41
CA LYS A 22 0.99 -8.96 15.26
C LYS A 22 0.44 -7.75 14.51
N ARG A 23 0.99 -6.55 14.77
CA ARG A 23 0.62 -5.33 14.05
C ARG A 23 1.14 -5.30 12.62
N LEU A 24 2.27 -5.97 12.31
CA LEU A 24 2.84 -6.09 10.98
C LEU A 24 2.30 -7.27 10.17
N GLU A 25 1.46 -8.12 10.75
CA GLU A 25 0.96 -9.34 10.10
C GLU A 25 0.18 -9.08 8.80
N TYR A 26 -0.41 -7.85 8.65
CA TYR A 26 -1.02 -7.43 7.40
C TYR A 26 -0.03 -7.30 6.22
N ARG A 27 1.29 -7.20 6.52
CA ARG A 27 2.35 -7.14 5.51
C ARG A 27 2.79 -8.51 5.01
N GLY A 28 2.74 -9.55 5.84
CA GLY A 28 3.14 -10.90 5.48
C GLY A 28 2.85 -11.87 6.62
N TYR A 29 2.44 -13.09 6.28
CA TYR A 29 1.94 -14.06 7.25
C TYR A 29 2.18 -15.52 6.87
N ASP A 30 3.08 -15.79 5.90
CA ASP A 30 3.39 -17.16 5.46
C ASP A 30 4.21 -17.92 6.50
N SER A 31 5.03 -17.20 7.24
CA SER A 31 5.77 -17.70 8.39
C SER A 31 6.21 -16.55 9.30
N CYS A 32 6.56 -16.87 10.53
CA CYS A 32 7.08 -15.90 11.49
C CYS A 32 8.11 -16.54 12.41
N GLY A 33 8.90 -15.70 13.10
CA GLY A 33 9.84 -16.19 14.10
C GLY A 33 10.51 -15.08 14.86
N VAL A 34 11.17 -15.49 15.93
CA VAL A 34 11.89 -14.64 16.87
C VAL A 34 13.21 -15.30 17.27
N ALA A 35 14.25 -14.50 17.44
CA ALA A 35 15.51 -14.93 18.07
C ALA A 35 15.95 -13.90 19.09
N VAL A 36 16.39 -14.37 20.25
CA VAL A 36 16.93 -13.56 21.36
C VAL A 36 18.23 -14.17 21.86
N VAL A 37 19.03 -13.36 22.55
CA VAL A 37 20.18 -13.88 23.31
C VAL A 37 19.71 -14.18 24.73
N ARG A 38 19.90 -15.45 25.15
CA ARG A 38 19.61 -15.94 26.49
C ARG A 38 20.78 -16.79 26.97
N ASP A 39 21.33 -16.46 28.13
CA ASP A 39 22.44 -17.18 28.75
C ASP A 39 23.69 -17.33 27.82
N GLY A 40 23.94 -16.34 26.97
CA GLY A 40 25.03 -16.33 25.99
C GLY A 40 24.82 -17.19 24.73
N GLU A 41 23.65 -17.78 24.58
CA GLU A 41 23.24 -18.55 23.39
C GLU A 41 22.10 -17.89 22.66
N ILE A 42 21.94 -18.22 21.36
CA ILE A 42 20.79 -17.75 20.55
C ILE A 42 19.63 -18.72 20.75
N ASP A 43 18.58 -18.24 21.38
CA ASP A 43 17.31 -18.93 21.49
C ASP A 43 16.39 -18.48 20.34
N ARG A 44 15.80 -19.45 19.58
CA ARG A 44 15.06 -19.15 18.35
C ARG A 44 13.80 -20.00 18.23
N ALA A 45 12.64 -19.35 18.05
CA ALA A 45 11.38 -19.98 17.68
C ALA A 45 10.94 -19.55 16.27
N ARG A 46 10.40 -20.50 15.47
CA ARG A 46 9.90 -20.25 14.12
C ARG A 46 8.64 -21.06 13.84
N SER A 47 7.69 -20.47 13.12
CA SER A 47 6.41 -21.08 12.78
C SER A 47 5.99 -20.75 11.34
N VAL A 48 5.31 -21.67 10.67
CA VAL A 48 4.61 -21.46 9.39
C VAL A 48 3.14 -21.11 9.59
N ALA A 49 2.76 -20.75 10.81
CA ALA A 49 1.43 -20.32 11.21
C ALA A 49 1.44 -18.80 11.51
N ARG A 50 0.31 -18.28 11.99
CA ARG A 50 0.15 -16.87 12.37
C ARG A 50 0.97 -16.51 13.62
N VAL A 51 1.20 -15.22 13.83
CA VAL A 51 1.92 -14.70 15.01
C VAL A 51 1.30 -15.16 16.35
N LYS A 52 -0.01 -15.42 16.36
CA LYS A 52 -0.69 -15.97 17.54
C LYS A 52 -0.09 -17.32 17.96
N ASP A 53 0.11 -18.22 17.00
CA ASP A 53 0.65 -19.56 17.24
C ASP A 53 2.13 -19.50 17.68
N LEU A 54 2.93 -18.60 17.05
CA LEU A 54 4.29 -18.30 17.49
C LEU A 54 4.31 -17.80 18.94
N ALA A 55 3.37 -16.94 19.33
CA ALA A 55 3.28 -16.40 20.68
C ALA A 55 2.94 -17.50 21.71
N GLU A 56 2.15 -18.48 21.35
CA GLU A 56 1.87 -19.65 22.20
C GLU A 56 3.13 -20.53 22.37
N GLN A 57 3.86 -20.80 21.29
CA GLN A 57 5.13 -21.52 21.31
C GLN A 57 6.17 -20.81 22.20
N VAL A 58 6.39 -19.53 21.98
CA VAL A 58 7.35 -18.70 22.72
C VAL A 58 7.05 -18.69 24.23
N ARG A 59 5.78 -18.62 24.63
CA ARG A 59 5.37 -18.69 26.04
C ARG A 59 5.62 -20.07 26.63
N ALA A 60 5.30 -21.14 25.88
CA ALA A 60 5.52 -22.52 26.33
C ALA A 60 7.01 -22.83 26.54
N GLU A 61 7.88 -22.27 25.70
CA GLU A 61 9.34 -22.41 25.78
C GLU A 61 9.99 -21.45 26.81
N GLY A 62 9.21 -20.52 27.40
CA GLY A 62 9.70 -19.54 28.37
C GLY A 62 10.76 -18.61 27.78
N MET A 63 10.68 -18.31 26.48
CA MET A 63 11.66 -17.46 25.79
C MET A 63 11.59 -16.02 26.28
N HIS A 64 12.74 -15.46 26.63
CA HIS A 64 12.91 -14.07 27.07
C HIS A 64 14.33 -13.59 26.76
N GLY A 65 14.53 -12.28 26.68
CA GLY A 65 15.85 -11.69 26.44
C GLY A 65 15.78 -10.16 26.36
N THR A 66 16.93 -9.51 26.48
CA THR A 66 17.06 -8.05 26.41
C THR A 66 17.52 -7.54 25.04
N VAL A 67 17.94 -8.44 24.16
CA VAL A 67 18.28 -8.16 22.76
C VAL A 67 17.74 -9.26 21.87
N GLY A 68 17.26 -8.88 20.70
CA GLY A 68 16.77 -9.85 19.73
C GLY A 68 16.21 -9.23 18.46
N ILE A 69 15.72 -10.12 17.59
CA ILE A 69 15.12 -9.80 16.29
C ILE A 69 13.93 -10.70 16.05
N ALA A 70 12.94 -10.19 15.36
CA ALA A 70 11.73 -10.92 15.03
C ALA A 70 11.21 -10.54 13.63
N HIS A 71 10.47 -11.46 13.00
CA HIS A 71 10.10 -11.33 11.61
C HIS A 71 8.75 -11.99 11.31
N THR A 72 7.97 -11.36 10.40
CA THR A 72 6.89 -12.02 9.65
C THR A 72 7.28 -12.06 8.19
N ARG A 73 7.12 -13.21 7.54
CA ARG A 73 7.60 -13.45 6.18
C ARG A 73 6.46 -13.51 5.18
N TRP A 74 6.69 -12.88 4.05
CA TRP A 74 6.05 -13.13 2.77
C TRP A 74 7.06 -13.86 1.88
N ALA A 75 6.73 -15.06 1.45
CA ALA A 75 7.68 -15.91 0.72
C ALA A 75 7.97 -15.36 -0.68
N THR A 76 9.24 -15.06 -0.96
CA THR A 76 9.78 -14.70 -2.28
C THR A 76 10.70 -15.80 -2.80
N HIS A 77 11.66 -16.25 -1.99
CA HIS A 77 12.60 -17.35 -2.30
C HIS A 77 12.37 -18.52 -1.36
N GLY A 78 11.99 -19.68 -1.91
CA GLY A 78 11.66 -20.87 -1.15
C GLY A 78 10.25 -20.85 -0.54
N GLY A 79 9.59 -22.00 -0.46
CA GLY A 79 8.22 -22.16 0.02
C GLY A 79 8.04 -21.82 1.51
N PRO A 80 6.77 -21.77 2.00
CA PRO A 80 6.46 -21.51 3.40
C PRO A 80 6.70 -22.77 4.24
N VAL A 81 7.97 -23.04 4.55
CA VAL A 81 8.43 -24.12 5.43
C VAL A 81 9.28 -23.53 6.56
N VAL A 82 9.34 -24.21 7.70
CA VAL A 82 10.07 -23.73 8.89
C VAL A 82 11.55 -23.45 8.58
N ALA A 83 12.19 -24.23 7.71
CA ALA A 83 13.58 -24.01 7.33
C ALA A 83 13.80 -22.63 6.69
N ASN A 84 12.82 -22.15 5.93
CA ASN A 84 12.84 -20.85 5.23
C ASN A 84 12.32 -19.68 6.08
N ALA A 85 11.76 -19.95 7.27
CA ALA A 85 11.28 -18.89 8.17
C ALA A 85 12.47 -18.17 8.84
N HIS A 86 12.37 -16.84 8.93
CA HIS A 86 13.34 -16.02 9.66
C HIS A 86 13.11 -16.10 11.17
N PRO A 87 14.11 -15.79 12.01
CA PRO A 87 15.49 -15.38 11.72
C PRO A 87 16.39 -16.55 11.25
N HIS A 88 17.38 -16.24 10.39
CA HIS A 88 18.45 -17.16 10.03
C HIS A 88 19.67 -17.00 10.96
N ILE A 89 20.32 -18.12 11.28
CA ILE A 89 21.51 -18.15 12.14
C ILE A 89 22.70 -18.60 11.31
N ALA A 90 23.81 -17.87 11.36
CA ALA A 90 25.06 -18.25 10.72
C ALA A 90 26.18 -18.40 11.74
N GLY A 91 27.03 -19.46 11.56
CA GLY A 91 28.16 -19.76 12.40
C GLY A 91 27.85 -19.98 13.88
N ASN A 92 26.61 -20.28 14.25
CA ASN A 92 26.12 -20.31 15.63
C ASN A 92 26.53 -19.03 16.41
N ARG A 93 26.66 -17.90 15.72
CA ARG A 93 27.17 -16.65 16.26
C ARG A 93 26.25 -15.47 16.02
N ILE A 94 25.76 -15.28 14.77
CA ILE A 94 24.89 -14.18 14.42
C ILE A 94 23.48 -14.68 14.10
N ALA A 95 22.49 -13.85 14.37
CA ALA A 95 21.12 -14.01 13.85
C ALA A 95 20.74 -12.78 13.02
N LEU A 96 20.07 -13.03 11.89
CA LEU A 96 19.74 -12.01 10.90
C LEU A 96 18.31 -12.19 10.40
N VAL A 97 17.61 -11.07 10.20
CA VAL A 97 16.33 -10.96 9.48
C VAL A 97 16.47 -9.97 8.34
N HIS A 98 15.71 -10.19 7.27
CA HIS A 98 15.79 -9.42 6.05
C HIS A 98 14.42 -9.27 5.40
N ASN A 99 14.12 -8.07 4.96
CA ASN A 99 13.04 -7.74 4.02
C ASN A 99 13.68 -7.28 2.71
N GLY A 100 13.26 -7.81 1.60
CA GLY A 100 13.78 -7.46 0.28
C GLY A 100 14.12 -8.68 -0.56
N ILE A 101 14.92 -8.46 -1.60
CA ILE A 101 15.44 -9.49 -2.50
C ILE A 101 16.91 -9.18 -2.79
N ILE A 102 17.76 -10.18 -2.57
CA ILE A 102 19.17 -10.15 -2.96
C ILE A 102 19.29 -10.76 -4.36
N GLU A 103 19.35 -9.94 -5.39
CA GLU A 103 19.30 -10.39 -6.79
C GLU A 103 20.47 -11.29 -7.18
N ASN A 104 21.68 -11.01 -6.65
CA ASN A 104 22.88 -11.80 -6.93
C ASN A 104 23.11 -12.94 -5.91
N PHE A 105 22.09 -13.35 -5.16
CA PHE A 105 22.23 -14.35 -4.09
C PHE A 105 22.76 -15.71 -4.59
N ALA A 106 22.42 -16.12 -5.81
CA ALA A 106 22.86 -17.39 -6.37
C ALA A 106 24.39 -17.43 -6.58
N GLN A 107 24.98 -16.33 -7.04
CA GLN A 107 26.43 -16.18 -7.14
C GLN A 107 27.10 -16.21 -5.76
N LEU A 108 26.58 -15.39 -4.82
CA LEU A 108 27.13 -15.32 -3.45
C LEU A 108 27.01 -16.66 -2.71
N ARG A 109 25.91 -17.39 -2.95
CA ARG A 109 25.70 -18.74 -2.42
C ARG A 109 26.79 -19.70 -2.90
N ALA A 110 27.05 -19.75 -4.22
CA ALA A 110 28.07 -20.62 -4.78
C ALA A 110 29.48 -20.31 -4.24
N GLU A 111 29.80 -19.03 -4.06
CA GLU A 111 31.07 -18.60 -3.45
C GLU A 111 31.20 -19.09 -1.99
N LEU A 112 30.15 -18.93 -1.17
CA LEU A 112 30.14 -19.37 0.22
C LEU A 112 30.19 -20.90 0.35
N GLU A 113 29.46 -21.63 -0.48
CA GLU A 113 29.50 -23.10 -0.52
C GLU A 113 30.88 -23.61 -0.89
N ALA A 114 31.62 -22.92 -1.77
CA ALA A 114 33.01 -23.24 -2.10
C ALA A 114 33.98 -23.06 -0.91
N THR A 115 33.64 -22.26 0.11
CA THR A 115 34.39 -22.14 1.37
C THR A 115 34.01 -23.19 2.41
N GLY A 116 33.07 -24.10 2.12
CA GLY A 116 32.61 -25.15 3.01
C GLY A 116 31.36 -24.79 3.82
N VAL A 117 30.72 -23.67 3.55
CA VAL A 117 29.42 -23.30 4.16
C VAL A 117 28.33 -24.21 3.62
N THR A 118 27.50 -24.75 4.51
CA THR A 118 26.34 -25.56 4.15
C THR A 118 25.06 -24.77 4.40
N MET A 119 24.27 -24.53 3.35
CA MET A 119 22.99 -23.85 3.46
C MET A 119 21.89 -24.80 3.94
N GLN A 120 21.03 -24.32 4.84
CA GLN A 120 19.93 -25.08 5.43
C GLN A 120 18.56 -24.67 4.85
N SER A 121 18.51 -23.53 4.16
CA SER A 121 17.30 -22.99 3.56
C SER A 121 17.49 -22.66 2.08
N GLN A 122 16.40 -22.26 1.45
CA GLN A 122 16.38 -21.84 0.06
C GLN A 122 16.39 -20.30 -0.06
N THR A 123 16.52 -19.58 1.07
CA THR A 123 16.38 -18.13 1.11
C THR A 123 17.68 -17.41 0.74
N ASP A 124 17.55 -16.28 0.09
CA ASP A 124 18.60 -15.28 -0.11
C ASP A 124 19.10 -14.69 1.22
N THR A 125 18.22 -14.62 2.20
CA THR A 125 18.54 -14.14 3.55
C THR A 125 19.57 -14.99 4.27
N GLU A 126 19.52 -16.31 4.16
CA GLU A 126 20.54 -17.18 4.74
C GLU A 126 21.90 -16.94 4.09
N VAL A 127 21.94 -16.70 2.79
CA VAL A 127 23.16 -16.32 2.07
C VAL A 127 23.75 -15.04 2.65
N LEU A 128 22.90 -14.01 2.88
CA LEU A 128 23.34 -12.76 3.50
C LEU A 128 23.86 -12.98 4.93
N ALA A 129 23.18 -13.81 5.73
CA ALA A 129 23.63 -14.12 7.09
C ALA A 129 25.02 -14.77 7.08
N HIS A 130 25.25 -15.75 6.20
CA HIS A 130 26.56 -16.37 6.05
C HIS A 130 27.61 -15.41 5.49
N LEU A 131 27.25 -14.49 4.59
CA LEU A 131 28.16 -13.48 4.06
C LEU A 131 28.63 -12.50 5.16
N VAL A 132 27.70 -12.04 6.01
CA VAL A 132 28.05 -11.21 7.18
C VAL A 132 28.97 -11.99 8.13
N ASN A 133 28.63 -13.24 8.45
CA ASN A 133 29.47 -14.08 9.33
C ASN A 133 30.85 -14.35 8.72
N PHE A 134 30.98 -14.47 7.41
CA PHE A 134 32.26 -14.65 6.70
C PHE A 134 33.20 -13.45 6.88
N TYR A 135 32.66 -12.22 6.87
CA TYR A 135 33.42 -10.99 7.09
C TYR A 135 33.55 -10.60 8.56
N LEU A 136 32.91 -11.35 9.48
CA LEU A 136 32.86 -10.99 10.89
C LEU A 136 34.17 -11.42 11.62
N GLU A 137 35.06 -10.46 11.82
CA GLU A 137 36.18 -10.56 12.73
C GLU A 137 35.72 -10.18 14.15
N ASP A 138 35.83 -8.91 14.51
CA ASP A 138 35.49 -8.39 15.85
C ASP A 138 34.34 -7.36 15.82
N ASP A 139 34.09 -6.66 14.71
CA ASP A 139 33.09 -5.62 14.60
C ASP A 139 31.99 -5.98 13.60
N LEU A 140 30.76 -6.15 14.13
CA LEU A 140 29.56 -6.47 13.35
C LEU A 140 29.17 -5.37 12.34
N LEU A 141 29.40 -4.09 12.69
CA LEU A 141 29.14 -2.97 11.78
C LEU A 141 30.01 -3.04 10.53
N GLU A 142 31.31 -3.27 10.73
CA GLU A 142 32.29 -3.37 9.62
C GLU A 142 32.04 -4.64 8.79
N ALA A 143 31.66 -5.76 9.43
CA ALA A 143 31.25 -6.97 8.73
C ALA A 143 30.02 -6.76 7.85
N LEU A 144 29.00 -6.07 8.37
CA LEU A 144 27.79 -5.76 7.60
C LEU A 144 28.12 -4.83 6.43
N LYS A 145 28.92 -3.78 6.61
CA LYS A 145 29.36 -2.89 5.52
C LYS A 145 30.04 -3.66 4.39
N LYS A 146 31.00 -4.55 4.75
CA LYS A 146 31.71 -5.41 3.78
C LYS A 146 30.73 -6.35 3.04
N ALA A 147 29.78 -6.95 3.74
CA ALA A 147 28.79 -7.82 3.13
C ALA A 147 27.88 -7.04 2.16
N LEU A 148 27.38 -5.87 2.57
CA LEU A 148 26.47 -5.04 1.77
C LEU A 148 27.13 -4.44 0.53
N SER A 149 28.45 -4.23 0.54
CA SER A 149 29.18 -3.81 -0.68
C SER A 149 29.19 -4.88 -1.79
N ARG A 150 28.87 -6.13 -1.46
CA ARG A 150 28.79 -7.28 -2.37
C ARG A 150 27.37 -7.57 -2.87
N VAL A 151 26.37 -6.98 -2.20
CA VAL A 151 24.95 -7.26 -2.45
C VAL A 151 24.40 -6.35 -3.52
N THR A 152 23.64 -6.93 -4.46
CA THR A 152 22.79 -6.21 -5.43
C THR A 152 21.33 -6.49 -5.10
N GLY A 153 20.50 -5.46 -5.08
CA GLY A 153 19.06 -5.59 -4.82
C GLY A 153 18.57 -4.73 -3.66
N ALA A 154 17.35 -4.96 -3.23
CA ALA A 154 16.70 -4.22 -2.15
C ALA A 154 16.80 -4.99 -0.82
N TYR A 155 17.10 -4.28 0.27
CA TYR A 155 17.17 -4.87 1.60
C TYR A 155 16.78 -3.90 2.72
N ALA A 156 16.16 -4.44 3.75
CA ALA A 156 16.13 -3.91 5.11
C ALA A 156 16.56 -5.06 6.04
N VAL A 157 17.63 -4.87 6.76
CA VAL A 157 18.33 -5.92 7.53
C VAL A 157 18.44 -5.52 8.99
N ALA A 158 18.20 -6.46 9.91
CA ALA A 158 18.61 -6.34 11.30
C ALA A 158 19.38 -7.59 11.72
N VAL A 159 20.51 -7.39 12.41
CA VAL A 159 21.44 -8.43 12.79
C VAL A 159 22.03 -8.15 14.16
N PHE A 160 22.25 -9.22 14.95
CA PHE A 160 23.04 -9.17 16.18
C PHE A 160 24.09 -10.28 16.23
N ASP A 161 25.14 -10.07 17.03
CA ASP A 161 26.16 -11.06 17.37
C ASP A 161 25.99 -11.48 18.84
N LYS A 162 25.82 -12.77 19.14
CA LYS A 162 25.65 -13.26 20.52
C LYS A 162 26.85 -12.99 21.45
N ARG A 163 28.04 -12.69 20.88
CA ARG A 163 29.22 -12.31 21.63
C ARG A 163 29.17 -10.85 22.09
N HIS A 164 28.37 -10.03 21.41
CA HIS A 164 28.15 -8.62 21.72
C HIS A 164 26.64 -8.34 21.85
N PRO A 165 25.96 -8.95 22.87
CA PRO A 165 24.52 -8.92 23.00
C PRO A 165 23.96 -7.54 23.38
N GLU A 166 24.81 -6.58 23.64
CA GLU A 166 24.43 -5.19 23.90
C GLU A 166 24.17 -4.39 22.63
N ARG A 167 24.34 -4.97 21.41
CA ARG A 167 24.35 -4.22 20.15
C ARG A 167 23.54 -4.89 19.06
N ILE A 168 22.76 -4.07 18.35
CA ILE A 168 22.10 -4.45 17.09
C ILE A 168 22.61 -3.53 15.98
N VAL A 169 22.80 -4.09 14.78
CA VAL A 169 23.11 -3.32 13.57
C VAL A 169 21.99 -3.55 12.54
N GLY A 170 21.53 -2.47 11.92
CA GLY A 170 20.55 -2.51 10.84
C GLY A 170 21.02 -1.75 9.62
N ALA A 171 20.48 -2.07 8.46
CA ALA A 171 20.78 -1.37 7.21
C ALA A 171 19.55 -1.35 6.29
N ARG A 172 19.45 -0.30 5.48
CA ARG A 172 18.35 -0.11 4.53
C ARG A 172 18.86 0.25 3.13
N GLN A 173 18.24 -0.38 2.12
CA GLN A 173 18.32 0.00 0.71
C GLN A 173 17.05 -0.48 0.01
N GLY A 174 16.21 0.43 -0.49
CA GLY A 174 14.98 0.09 -1.21
C GLY A 174 13.81 -0.38 -0.34
N SER A 175 14.04 -1.18 0.71
CA SER A 175 12.99 -1.63 1.64
C SER A 175 12.87 -0.71 2.86
N PRO A 176 11.66 -0.38 3.36
CA PRO A 176 11.49 0.58 4.45
C PRO A 176 12.03 0.08 5.80
N MET A 177 12.63 1.00 6.56
CA MET A 177 13.10 0.76 7.92
C MET A 177 13.07 2.04 8.75
N VAL A 178 12.68 1.91 10.01
CA VAL A 178 12.66 3.00 10.99
C VAL A 178 13.41 2.60 12.26
N VAL A 179 13.88 3.59 12.99
CA VAL A 179 14.44 3.44 14.33
C VAL A 179 13.51 4.09 15.34
N GLY A 180 13.13 3.38 16.38
CA GLY A 180 12.40 3.89 17.53
C GLY A 180 13.36 4.17 18.67
N LEU A 181 13.39 5.42 19.14
CA LEU A 181 14.24 5.87 20.23
C LEU A 181 13.44 5.90 21.53
N GLY A 182 13.91 5.15 22.55
CA GLY A 182 13.31 5.12 23.87
C GLY A 182 14.31 5.51 24.97
N GLU A 183 13.87 5.45 26.22
CA GLU A 183 14.73 5.65 27.40
C GLU A 183 15.24 4.29 27.91
N GLY A 184 16.54 4.02 27.74
CA GLY A 184 17.14 2.73 28.08
C GLY A 184 16.71 1.59 27.17
N GLU A 185 16.18 1.90 25.99
CA GLU A 185 15.77 0.96 24.96
C GLU A 185 15.74 1.61 23.58
N ASN A 186 16.19 0.88 22.55
CA ASN A 186 16.10 1.30 21.17
C ASN A 186 15.64 0.14 20.29
N PHE A 187 14.89 0.46 19.25
CA PHE A 187 14.28 -0.52 18.37
C PHE A 187 14.50 -0.19 16.89
N ILE A 188 14.51 -1.23 16.07
CA ILE A 188 14.41 -1.14 14.61
C ILE A 188 13.09 -1.82 14.21
N ALA A 189 12.37 -1.23 13.28
CA ALA A 189 11.19 -1.86 12.69
C ALA A 189 11.08 -1.53 11.20
N SER A 190 10.40 -2.38 10.45
CA SER A 190 10.07 -2.10 9.04
C SER A 190 8.95 -1.07 8.90
N ASP A 191 8.24 -0.76 9.98
CA ASP A 191 7.16 0.24 10.03
C ASP A 191 6.99 0.74 11.47
N ALA A 192 6.74 2.05 11.62
CA ALA A 192 6.48 2.68 12.92
C ALA A 192 5.28 2.06 13.67
N MET A 193 4.30 1.49 12.96
CA MET A 193 3.16 0.75 13.54
C MET A 193 3.59 -0.36 14.50
N ALA A 194 4.72 -1.02 14.24
CA ALA A 194 5.23 -2.06 15.13
C ALA A 194 5.57 -1.55 16.52
N LEU A 195 5.95 -0.27 16.63
CA LEU A 195 6.48 0.36 17.84
C LEU A 195 5.42 1.17 18.61
N VAL A 196 4.16 1.15 18.18
CA VAL A 196 3.05 1.82 18.87
C VAL A 196 2.94 1.31 20.32
N GLY A 197 2.87 2.24 21.27
CA GLY A 197 2.86 1.93 22.70
C GLY A 197 4.22 1.51 23.29
N VAL A 198 5.29 1.59 22.46
CA VAL A 198 6.68 1.39 22.90
C VAL A 198 7.40 2.74 22.90
N THR A 199 7.43 3.41 21.76
CA THR A 199 7.95 4.78 21.62
C THR A 199 7.20 5.52 20.51
N ASP A 200 7.07 6.82 20.66
CA ASP A 200 6.52 7.74 19.65
C ASP A 200 7.62 8.51 18.90
N LYS A 201 8.87 8.40 19.35
CA LYS A 201 10.03 9.08 18.75
C LYS A 201 10.67 8.20 17.68
N ILE A 202 10.34 8.46 16.43
CA ILE A 202 10.71 7.65 15.27
C ILE A 202 11.70 8.40 14.37
N VAL A 203 12.74 7.72 13.94
CA VAL A 203 13.68 8.17 12.91
C VAL A 203 13.49 7.29 11.68
N TYR A 204 13.16 7.92 10.54
CA TYR A 204 13.10 7.25 9.24
C TYR A 204 14.50 7.22 8.64
N LEU A 205 14.95 6.03 8.24
CA LEU A 205 16.25 5.86 7.57
C LEU A 205 16.13 6.17 6.08
N ASP A 206 17.15 6.77 5.49
CA ASP A 206 17.27 6.96 4.05
C ASP A 206 17.92 5.73 3.38
N ASP A 207 17.78 5.61 2.05
CA ASP A 207 18.45 4.54 1.29
C ASP A 207 19.97 4.63 1.44
N GLY A 208 20.60 3.49 1.76
CA GLY A 208 22.03 3.38 2.04
C GLY A 208 22.41 3.64 3.50
N ASP A 209 21.47 3.99 4.37
CA ASP A 209 21.76 4.17 5.79
C ASP A 209 22.04 2.83 6.49
N ILE A 210 23.01 2.87 7.40
CA ILE A 210 23.28 1.81 8.38
C ILE A 210 23.12 2.40 9.77
N VAL A 211 22.43 1.69 10.66
CA VAL A 211 22.28 2.07 12.06
C VAL A 211 22.98 1.06 12.96
N SER A 212 23.70 1.55 13.95
CA SER A 212 24.25 0.76 15.04
C SER A 212 23.68 1.30 16.35
N MET A 213 23.03 0.44 17.12
CA MET A 213 22.38 0.86 18.36
C MET A 213 22.67 -0.08 19.52
N THR A 214 22.78 0.52 20.69
CA THR A 214 22.68 -0.11 22.00
C THR A 214 21.42 0.37 22.71
N LYS A 215 21.15 -0.06 23.92
CA LYS A 215 20.00 0.44 24.68
C LYS A 215 20.08 1.95 24.99
N ASP A 216 21.28 2.52 25.05
CA ASP A 216 21.53 3.91 25.46
C ASP A 216 21.98 4.81 24.28
N GLU A 217 22.49 4.23 23.19
CA GLU A 217 23.06 4.97 22.06
C GLU A 217 22.48 4.48 20.72
N CYS A 218 22.33 5.40 19.79
CA CYS A 218 21.94 5.11 18.41
C CYS A 218 22.75 5.98 17.47
N GLN A 219 23.58 5.37 16.63
CA GLN A 219 24.38 6.06 15.63
C GLN A 219 23.99 5.60 14.24
N ILE A 220 23.69 6.58 13.36
CA ILE A 220 23.36 6.35 11.95
C ILE A 220 24.54 6.76 11.08
N TYR A 221 24.79 5.97 10.04
CA TYR A 221 25.83 6.19 9.03
C TYR A 221 25.17 6.24 7.66
N GLY A 222 25.28 7.38 6.99
CA GLY A 222 24.81 7.55 5.61
C GLY A 222 25.89 7.15 4.61
N ARG A 223 25.47 6.56 3.48
CA ARG A 223 26.39 6.17 2.39
C ARG A 223 26.89 7.41 1.67
N THR A 224 28.21 7.55 1.55
CA THR A 224 28.89 8.64 0.84
C THR A 224 29.77 8.06 -0.27
N GLY A 225 29.35 8.21 -1.53
CA GLY A 225 30.09 7.65 -2.67
C GLY A 225 30.07 6.11 -2.74
N ASN A 226 31.07 5.53 -3.41
CA ASN A 226 31.18 4.08 -3.54
C ASN A 226 31.72 3.47 -2.25
N ASP A 227 30.85 2.74 -1.51
CA ASP A 227 31.17 1.85 -0.39
C ASP A 227 31.84 2.50 0.84
N SER A 228 31.59 3.79 1.07
CA SER A 228 31.97 4.48 2.30
C SER A 228 30.74 4.99 3.06
N TRP A 229 30.79 4.89 4.40
CA TRP A 229 29.73 5.38 5.28
C TRP A 229 30.32 6.37 6.29
N GLN A 230 29.62 7.48 6.50
CA GLN A 230 29.99 8.51 7.47
C GLN A 230 28.84 8.73 8.45
N PRO A 231 29.13 9.07 9.72
CA PRO A 231 28.10 9.46 10.67
C PRO A 231 27.20 10.57 10.12
N VAL A 232 25.89 10.39 10.21
CA VAL A 232 24.89 11.38 9.79
C VAL A 232 23.84 11.56 10.88
N GLU A 233 23.26 12.74 10.95
CA GLU A 233 22.09 13.00 11.78
C GLU A 233 20.82 12.88 10.95
N ARG A 234 19.85 12.11 11.45
CA ARG A 234 18.50 12.00 10.91
C ARG A 234 17.51 12.59 11.91
N LYS A 235 16.55 13.36 11.40
CA LYS A 235 15.56 14.03 12.25
C LYS A 235 14.58 13.01 12.85
N ALA A 236 14.47 12.99 14.18
CA ALA A 236 13.41 12.25 14.85
C ALA A 236 12.06 12.98 14.70
N VAL A 237 11.00 12.23 14.46
CA VAL A 237 9.63 12.70 14.33
C VAL A 237 8.79 12.08 15.43
N ILE A 238 7.88 12.85 16.04
CA ILE A 238 6.90 12.33 17.00
C ILE A 238 5.68 11.82 16.24
N VAL A 239 5.37 10.56 16.39
CA VAL A 239 4.27 9.88 15.67
C VAL A 239 3.20 9.45 16.67
N GLN A 240 2.22 10.32 16.93
CA GLN A 240 1.13 10.05 17.88
C GLN A 240 -0.10 9.36 17.25
N ALA A 241 -0.27 9.40 15.93
CA ALA A 241 -1.52 9.06 15.24
C ALA A 241 -1.83 7.55 15.12
N TYR A 242 -0.92 6.66 15.48
CA TYR A 242 -1.09 5.22 15.17
C TYR A 242 -1.84 4.41 16.25
N ALA A 243 -1.94 4.89 17.47
CA ALA A 243 -2.57 4.14 18.56
C ALA A 243 -4.06 3.89 18.32
N ASP A 244 -4.80 4.95 17.96
CA ASP A 244 -6.25 4.89 17.69
C ASP A 244 -6.58 4.09 16.42
N ALA A 245 -5.67 4.09 15.44
CA ALA A 245 -5.86 3.39 14.17
C ALA A 245 -5.77 1.86 14.33
N ALA A 246 -4.94 1.39 15.26
CA ALA A 246 -4.77 -0.04 15.53
C ALA A 246 -5.98 -0.67 16.25
N GLU A 247 -6.92 0.13 16.79
CA GLU A 247 -8.12 -0.35 17.43
C GLU A 247 -9.28 -0.48 16.45
N LEU A 248 -9.98 -1.62 16.47
CA LEU A 248 -11.16 -1.85 15.62
C LEU A 248 -12.37 -0.98 16.03
N GLY A 249 -12.43 -0.58 17.31
CA GLY A 249 -13.59 0.12 17.84
C GLY A 249 -14.86 -0.75 17.73
N PRO A 250 -15.99 -0.21 17.25
CA PRO A 250 -17.25 -0.94 17.12
C PRO A 250 -17.31 -1.87 15.91
N TYR A 251 -16.30 -1.88 15.04
CA TYR A 251 -16.31 -2.60 13.78
C TYR A 251 -15.77 -4.04 13.93
N ARG A 252 -16.23 -4.93 13.09
CA ARG A 252 -15.79 -6.34 13.09
C ARG A 252 -14.44 -6.55 12.42
N HIS A 253 -14.12 -5.71 11.42
CA HIS A 253 -12.94 -5.81 10.56
C HIS A 253 -12.36 -4.42 10.27
N TYR A 254 -11.07 -4.35 9.97
CA TYR A 254 -10.43 -3.09 9.56
C TYR A 254 -11.03 -2.55 8.27
N MET A 255 -11.26 -3.39 7.27
CA MET A 255 -11.88 -2.95 6.02
C MET A 255 -13.26 -2.31 6.26
N GLN A 256 -14.09 -2.88 7.15
CA GLN A 256 -15.37 -2.25 7.52
C GLN A 256 -15.14 -0.88 8.14
N LYS A 257 -14.26 -0.78 9.14
CA LYS A 257 -13.88 0.47 9.77
C LYS A 257 -13.47 1.50 8.73
N GLU A 258 -12.60 1.13 7.81
CA GLU A 258 -12.03 2.01 6.78
C GLU A 258 -13.06 2.45 5.74
N ILE A 259 -14.04 1.60 5.39
CA ILE A 259 -15.18 1.99 4.56
C ILE A 259 -16.03 3.06 5.27
N PHE A 260 -16.30 2.89 6.56
CA PHE A 260 -17.11 3.84 7.34
C PHE A 260 -16.35 5.10 7.78
N GLU A 261 -15.02 5.07 7.76
CA GLU A 261 -14.18 6.25 8.02
C GLU A 261 -14.04 7.18 6.82
N GLN A 262 -14.46 6.80 5.62
CA GLN A 262 -14.28 7.60 4.40
C GLN A 262 -14.81 9.03 4.51
N PRO A 263 -15.99 9.31 5.11
CA PRO A 263 -16.45 10.69 5.27
C PRO A 263 -15.46 11.55 6.05
N ARG A 264 -14.90 11.02 7.14
CA ARG A 264 -13.88 11.70 7.95
C ARG A 264 -12.57 11.84 7.18
N ALA A 265 -12.12 10.76 6.53
CA ALA A 265 -10.88 10.77 5.76
C ALA A 265 -10.90 11.83 4.64
N ILE A 266 -12.04 12.03 3.98
CA ILE A 266 -12.20 13.09 2.98
C ILE A 266 -12.19 14.47 3.62
N ALA A 267 -12.83 14.66 4.77
CA ALA A 267 -12.77 15.92 5.49
C ALA A 267 -11.33 16.26 5.92
N ASP A 268 -10.58 15.28 6.41
CA ASP A 268 -9.17 15.43 6.78
C ASP A 268 -8.27 15.71 5.55
N THR A 269 -8.59 15.11 4.40
CA THR A 269 -7.91 15.40 3.12
C THR A 269 -8.12 16.84 2.66
N LEU A 270 -9.31 17.39 2.91
CA LEU A 270 -9.68 18.77 2.55
C LEU A 270 -9.28 19.79 3.64
N GLU A 271 -8.71 19.34 4.77
CA GLU A 271 -8.28 20.25 5.83
C GLU A 271 -7.26 21.26 5.33
N GLY A 272 -7.51 22.57 5.57
CA GLY A 272 -6.68 23.67 5.11
C GLY A 272 -6.86 24.06 3.63
N VAL A 273 -7.79 23.42 2.91
CA VAL A 273 -8.16 23.84 1.54
C VAL A 273 -9.16 24.98 1.60
N GLU A 274 -8.66 26.21 1.63
CA GLU A 274 -9.49 27.43 1.66
C GLU A 274 -9.84 27.92 0.25
N GLY A 275 -8.99 27.64 -0.75
CA GLY A 275 -9.15 28.03 -2.15
C GLY A 275 -8.34 27.11 -3.07
N ILE A 276 -8.62 27.16 -4.36
CA ILE A 276 -7.90 26.40 -5.38
C ILE A 276 -6.63 27.15 -5.77
N THR A 277 -5.50 26.70 -5.24
CA THR A 277 -4.19 27.30 -5.48
C THR A 277 -3.12 26.23 -5.72
N PRO A 278 -2.11 26.47 -6.58
CA PRO A 278 -1.00 25.52 -6.78
C PRO A 278 -0.26 25.17 -5.49
N THR A 279 -0.19 26.11 -4.53
CA THR A 279 0.53 25.95 -3.26
C THR A 279 0.02 24.78 -2.40
N LEU A 280 -1.18 24.26 -2.67
CA LEU A 280 -1.70 23.02 -2.07
C LEU A 280 -0.75 21.83 -2.30
N PHE A 281 -0.02 21.83 -3.41
CA PHE A 281 0.89 20.78 -3.84
C PHE A 281 2.37 21.05 -3.53
N GLY A 282 2.67 22.18 -2.90
CA GLY A 282 4.02 22.57 -2.50
C GLY A 282 4.42 23.99 -2.97
N LYS A 283 5.49 24.50 -2.41
CA LYS A 283 5.91 25.92 -2.65
C LYS A 283 6.27 26.22 -4.10
N LYS A 284 6.80 25.23 -4.84
CA LYS A 284 7.22 25.38 -6.23
C LYS A 284 6.12 25.02 -7.24
N ALA A 285 4.96 24.57 -6.78
CA ALA A 285 3.93 24.01 -7.64
C ALA A 285 3.44 24.99 -8.71
N GLU A 286 3.37 26.28 -8.43
CA GLU A 286 2.94 27.26 -9.43
C GLU A 286 3.90 27.34 -10.63
N GLU A 287 5.22 27.37 -10.37
CA GLU A 287 6.25 27.38 -11.43
C GLU A 287 6.20 26.09 -12.25
N VAL A 288 6.17 24.94 -11.57
CA VAL A 288 6.12 23.62 -12.20
C VAL A 288 4.86 23.48 -13.05
N PHE A 289 3.68 23.80 -12.51
CA PHE A 289 2.40 23.62 -13.22
C PHE A 289 2.24 24.56 -14.41
N ARG A 290 2.69 25.83 -14.32
CA ARG A 290 2.67 26.76 -15.47
C ARG A 290 3.56 26.31 -16.63
N SER A 291 4.62 25.58 -16.34
CA SER A 291 5.54 25.04 -17.37
C SER A 291 5.17 23.61 -17.82
N THR A 292 4.08 23.05 -17.30
CA THR A 292 3.62 21.69 -17.64
C THR A 292 2.72 21.74 -18.88
N ARG A 293 2.99 20.87 -19.86
CA ARG A 293 2.22 20.73 -21.10
C ARG A 293 1.39 19.46 -21.15
N ARG A 294 1.82 18.44 -20.45
CA ARG A 294 1.13 17.13 -20.33
C ARG A 294 1.42 16.50 -18.98
N ILE A 295 0.61 15.54 -18.62
CA ILE A 295 0.75 14.79 -17.37
C ILE A 295 0.98 13.32 -17.71
N LEU A 296 1.93 12.68 -17.03
CA LEU A 296 2.12 11.25 -17.00
C LEU A 296 1.84 10.75 -15.59
N MET A 297 0.87 9.86 -15.43
CA MET A 297 0.53 9.26 -14.14
C MET A 297 1.07 7.84 -14.05
N LEU A 298 1.78 7.52 -12.98
CA LEU A 298 2.40 6.24 -12.72
C LEU A 298 1.86 5.65 -11.42
N ALA A 299 1.21 4.50 -11.49
CA ALA A 299 0.62 3.84 -10.33
C ALA A 299 0.39 2.34 -10.57
N CYS A 300 0.04 1.61 -9.50
CA CYS A 300 -0.36 0.21 -9.53
C CYS A 300 -1.73 0.02 -8.88
N GLY A 301 -2.49 -1.01 -9.30
CA GLY A 301 -3.73 -1.46 -8.66
C GLY A 301 -4.77 -0.35 -8.48
N THR A 302 -5.32 -0.25 -7.28
CA THR A 302 -6.31 0.77 -6.89
C THR A 302 -5.88 2.20 -7.23
N SER A 303 -4.60 2.55 -6.99
CA SER A 303 -4.08 3.88 -7.33
C SER A 303 -4.02 4.12 -8.85
N PHE A 304 -3.81 3.08 -9.66
CA PHE A 304 -3.88 3.18 -11.12
C PHE A 304 -5.32 3.48 -11.58
N TYR A 305 -6.34 2.92 -10.93
CA TYR A 305 -7.74 3.24 -11.25
C TYR A 305 -8.13 4.65 -10.81
N ALA A 306 -7.56 5.16 -9.72
CA ALA A 306 -7.71 6.58 -9.35
C ALA A 306 -7.10 7.50 -10.42
N ALA A 307 -5.92 7.16 -10.95
CA ALA A 307 -5.29 7.87 -12.05
C ALA A 307 -6.16 7.85 -13.32
N LEU A 308 -6.69 6.69 -13.70
CA LEU A 308 -7.60 6.55 -14.85
C LEU A 308 -8.86 7.41 -14.70
N THR A 309 -9.44 7.48 -13.51
CA THR A 309 -10.59 8.36 -13.23
C THR A 309 -10.22 9.81 -13.43
N SER A 310 -9.09 10.25 -12.88
CA SER A 310 -8.64 11.64 -12.96
C SER A 310 -8.25 12.09 -14.37
N LYS A 311 -7.87 11.15 -15.25
CA LYS A 311 -7.62 11.44 -16.67
C LYS A 311 -8.84 12.09 -17.32
N TYR A 312 -10.04 11.55 -17.09
CA TYR A 312 -11.28 12.12 -17.62
C TYR A 312 -11.48 13.57 -17.12
N TRP A 313 -11.24 13.81 -15.84
CA TRP A 313 -11.39 15.15 -15.26
C TRP A 313 -10.36 16.15 -15.81
N LEU A 314 -9.08 15.77 -15.84
CA LEU A 314 -8.00 16.64 -16.30
C LEU A 314 -8.14 17.00 -17.78
N GLU A 315 -8.53 16.04 -18.62
CA GLU A 315 -8.74 16.31 -20.05
C GLU A 315 -10.01 17.16 -20.30
N ALA A 316 -11.14 16.84 -19.66
CA ALA A 316 -12.40 17.53 -19.88
C ALA A 316 -12.44 18.92 -19.20
N ILE A 317 -12.06 19.01 -17.92
CA ILE A 317 -12.22 20.21 -17.11
C ILE A 317 -10.99 21.13 -17.26
N ALA A 318 -9.77 20.57 -17.11
CA ALA A 318 -8.55 21.37 -17.16
C ALA A 318 -7.97 21.55 -18.57
N GLY A 319 -8.32 20.68 -19.52
CA GLY A 319 -7.86 20.76 -20.90
C GLY A 319 -6.37 20.46 -21.05
N ILE A 320 -5.83 19.54 -20.26
CA ILE A 320 -4.45 19.10 -20.33
C ILE A 320 -4.37 17.62 -20.72
N PRO A 321 -3.50 17.23 -21.68
CA PRO A 321 -3.33 15.82 -22.07
C PRO A 321 -2.77 14.98 -20.92
N VAL A 322 -3.34 13.78 -20.72
CA VAL A 322 -2.93 12.86 -19.65
C VAL A 322 -2.70 11.45 -20.19
N ASP A 323 -1.52 10.91 -19.90
CA ASP A 323 -1.24 9.50 -20.05
C ASP A 323 -1.23 8.83 -18.68
N VAL A 324 -1.78 7.62 -18.61
CA VAL A 324 -1.81 6.82 -17.37
C VAL A 324 -1.18 5.47 -17.68
N GLU A 325 -0.15 5.11 -16.93
CA GLU A 325 0.64 3.91 -17.16
C GLU A 325 0.72 3.06 -15.89
N ILE A 326 0.67 1.74 -16.07
CA ILE A 326 0.94 0.80 -14.98
C ILE A 326 2.44 0.87 -14.67
N ALA A 327 2.79 1.16 -13.43
CA ALA A 327 4.17 1.42 -13.05
C ALA A 327 5.10 0.21 -13.23
N SER A 328 4.61 -1.03 -13.00
CA SER A 328 5.37 -2.26 -13.22
C SER A 328 5.79 -2.46 -14.70
N GLU A 329 4.98 -1.97 -15.64
CA GLU A 329 5.28 -2.05 -17.07
C GLU A 329 6.13 -0.85 -17.53
N TYR A 330 5.79 0.35 -17.05
CA TYR A 330 6.48 1.57 -17.43
C TYR A 330 7.97 1.55 -17.09
N ARG A 331 8.35 0.98 -15.95
CA ARG A 331 9.74 0.93 -15.47
C ARG A 331 10.71 0.22 -16.43
N TYR A 332 10.21 -0.62 -17.31
CA TYR A 332 11.00 -1.40 -18.28
C TYR A 332 10.78 -0.99 -19.73
N ARG A 333 9.73 -0.21 -19.97
CA ARG A 333 9.35 0.15 -21.33
C ARG A 333 10.22 1.31 -21.86
N THR A 334 10.68 1.20 -23.09
CA THR A 334 11.26 2.32 -23.83
C THR A 334 10.17 3.31 -24.19
N THR A 335 10.25 4.54 -23.68
CA THR A 335 9.31 5.63 -23.94
C THR A 335 10.03 6.81 -24.57
N ILE A 336 9.25 7.72 -25.17
CA ILE A 336 9.79 9.00 -25.66
C ILE A 336 9.56 10.05 -24.57
N PRO A 337 10.63 10.52 -23.90
CA PRO A 337 10.50 11.51 -22.83
C PRO A 337 10.19 12.89 -23.39
N ASP A 338 9.39 13.64 -22.64
CA ASP A 338 9.15 15.07 -22.87
C ASP A 338 9.43 15.83 -21.58
N PRO A 339 10.44 16.73 -21.54
CA PRO A 339 10.81 17.49 -20.33
C PRO A 339 9.70 18.43 -19.81
N GLU A 340 8.69 18.75 -20.61
CA GLU A 340 7.53 19.53 -20.18
C GLU A 340 6.43 18.68 -19.55
N THR A 341 6.66 17.36 -19.35
CA THR A 341 5.76 16.45 -18.68
C THR A 341 5.87 16.57 -17.16
N LEU A 342 4.73 16.69 -16.48
CA LEU A 342 4.63 16.46 -15.04
C LEU A 342 4.40 14.96 -14.80
N VAL A 343 5.32 14.33 -14.12
CA VAL A 343 5.18 12.92 -13.66
C VAL A 343 4.46 12.92 -12.32
N VAL A 344 3.25 12.36 -12.29
CA VAL A 344 2.45 12.23 -11.08
C VAL A 344 2.46 10.78 -10.62
N THR A 345 2.99 10.53 -9.43
CA THR A 345 2.98 9.20 -8.82
C THR A 345 1.90 9.12 -7.75
N ILE A 346 1.17 8.01 -7.72
CA ILE A 346 0.05 7.83 -6.79
C ILE A 346 0.28 6.54 -6.01
N SER A 347 0.29 6.64 -4.68
CA SER A 347 0.48 5.47 -3.80
C SER A 347 -0.12 5.73 -2.42
N GLN A 348 -0.73 4.71 -1.83
CA GLN A 348 -1.20 4.79 -0.45
C GLN A 348 0.00 4.80 0.52
N SER A 349 0.94 3.88 0.38
CA SER A 349 2.10 3.73 1.27
C SER A 349 3.28 4.63 0.91
N GLY A 350 3.40 4.99 -0.39
CA GLY A 350 4.59 5.66 -0.92
C GLY A 350 5.86 4.79 -0.96
N GLU A 351 5.70 3.48 -0.76
CA GLU A 351 6.80 2.50 -0.71
C GLU A 351 6.64 1.39 -1.77
N THR A 352 5.73 1.55 -2.73
CA THR A 352 5.52 0.57 -3.80
C THR A 352 6.73 0.54 -4.72
N ALA A 353 7.42 -0.62 -4.78
CA ALA A 353 8.69 -0.77 -5.51
C ALA A 353 8.57 -0.37 -6.98
N ASP A 354 7.54 -0.87 -7.67
CA ASP A 354 7.31 -0.55 -9.08
C ASP A 354 7.08 0.94 -9.32
N THR A 355 6.31 1.60 -8.45
CA THR A 355 6.03 3.04 -8.59
C THR A 355 7.29 3.88 -8.37
N LEU A 356 8.11 3.53 -7.38
CA LEU A 356 9.39 4.18 -7.13
C LEU A 356 10.37 3.96 -8.30
N ALA A 357 10.47 2.74 -8.81
CA ALA A 357 11.34 2.44 -9.93
C ALA A 357 10.88 3.14 -11.23
N ALA A 358 9.57 3.18 -11.49
CA ALA A 358 9.00 3.90 -12.62
C ALA A 358 9.27 5.41 -12.55
N LEU A 359 9.16 6.01 -11.36
CA LEU A 359 9.53 7.41 -11.11
C LEU A 359 11.02 7.64 -11.42
N LYS A 360 11.91 6.83 -10.86
CA LYS A 360 13.36 6.93 -11.09
C LYS A 360 13.70 6.77 -12.56
N HIS A 361 13.03 5.85 -13.25
CA HIS A 361 13.17 5.69 -14.70
C HIS A 361 12.75 6.95 -15.46
N ALA A 362 11.59 7.52 -15.18
CA ALA A 362 11.12 8.76 -15.80
C ALA A 362 12.10 9.93 -15.58
N VAL A 363 12.58 10.10 -14.33
CA VAL A 363 13.56 11.14 -13.97
C VAL A 363 14.89 10.93 -14.72
N SER A 364 15.37 9.69 -14.81
CA SER A 364 16.62 9.36 -15.55
C SER A 364 16.54 9.72 -17.04
N MET A 365 15.34 9.75 -17.61
CA MET A 365 15.09 10.16 -19.00
C MET A 365 14.92 11.68 -19.16
N GLY A 366 15.01 12.47 -18.08
CA GLY A 366 14.93 13.95 -18.10
C GLY A 366 13.56 14.53 -17.76
N MET A 367 12.57 13.73 -17.35
CA MET A 367 11.28 14.21 -16.87
C MET A 367 11.36 14.50 -15.36
N THR A 368 11.91 15.66 -15.01
CA THR A 368 12.26 16.03 -13.64
C THR A 368 11.16 16.73 -12.84
N LYS A 369 10.07 17.15 -13.49
CA LYS A 369 8.89 17.72 -12.82
C LYS A 369 8.08 16.57 -12.20
N THR A 370 8.08 16.44 -10.89
CA THR A 370 7.51 15.30 -10.20
C THR A 370 6.55 15.70 -9.08
N LEU A 371 5.46 14.96 -8.94
CA LEU A 371 4.44 15.13 -7.90
C LEU A 371 4.06 13.79 -7.30
N ALA A 372 4.10 13.67 -5.97
CA ALA A 372 3.54 12.54 -5.25
C ALA A 372 2.13 12.85 -4.71
N ILE A 373 1.16 12.00 -5.00
CA ILE A 373 -0.12 11.93 -4.28
C ILE A 373 -0.02 10.72 -3.34
N CYS A 374 0.16 10.98 -2.05
CA CYS A 374 0.51 9.93 -1.09
C CYS A 374 -0.17 10.14 0.26
N ASN A 375 -0.43 9.05 0.99
CA ASN A 375 -1.00 9.14 2.34
C ASN A 375 0.09 9.24 3.43
N VAL A 376 1.30 8.75 3.18
CA VAL A 376 2.40 8.73 4.14
C VAL A 376 3.40 9.84 3.82
N ALA A 377 3.43 10.90 4.63
CA ALA A 377 4.22 12.10 4.39
C ALA A 377 5.75 11.87 4.41
N GLN A 378 6.23 10.83 5.11
CA GLN A 378 7.65 10.49 5.24
C GLN A 378 8.05 9.29 4.37
N SER A 379 7.28 8.98 3.35
CA SER A 379 7.56 7.86 2.45
C SER A 379 8.66 8.18 1.44
N ALA A 380 9.28 7.13 0.91
CA ALA A 380 10.31 7.25 -0.12
C ALA A 380 9.80 8.03 -1.36
N LEU A 381 8.56 7.78 -1.77
CA LEU A 381 7.96 8.46 -2.93
C LEU A 381 7.85 9.98 -2.73
N VAL A 382 7.46 10.42 -1.52
CA VAL A 382 7.37 11.85 -1.18
C VAL A 382 8.75 12.51 -1.14
N HIS A 383 9.77 11.79 -0.66
CA HIS A 383 11.16 12.30 -0.65
C HIS A 383 11.78 12.40 -2.05
N GLU A 384 11.44 11.50 -2.96
CA GLU A 384 11.96 11.49 -4.34
C GLU A 384 11.27 12.53 -5.24
N CYS A 385 10.06 12.99 -4.90
CA CYS A 385 9.32 13.98 -5.70
C CYS A 385 9.59 15.41 -5.27
N GLU A 386 9.60 16.35 -6.24
CA GLU A 386 9.72 17.78 -5.99
C GLU A 386 8.49 18.38 -5.29
N LEU A 387 7.31 17.84 -5.60
CA LEU A 387 6.01 18.26 -5.09
C LEU A 387 5.29 17.08 -4.43
N ALA A 388 4.44 17.39 -3.45
CA ALA A 388 3.63 16.35 -2.81
C ALA A 388 2.28 16.89 -2.32
N TYR A 389 1.25 16.03 -2.40
CA TYR A 389 -0.01 16.21 -1.70
C TYR A 389 -0.24 15.01 -0.78
N ILE A 390 -0.39 15.29 0.52
CA ILE A 390 -0.64 14.25 1.52
C ILE A 390 -2.14 14.13 1.74
N THR A 391 -2.70 12.94 1.48
CA THR A 391 -4.15 12.72 1.51
C THR A 391 -4.73 12.66 2.93
N ARG A 392 -3.92 12.46 3.96
CA ARG A 392 -4.34 12.41 5.37
C ARG A 392 -5.50 11.46 5.65
N ALA A 393 -5.59 10.37 4.88
CA ALA A 393 -6.63 9.35 5.08
C ALA A 393 -6.51 8.60 6.42
N GLY A 394 -5.46 8.88 7.20
CA GLY A 394 -5.09 8.09 8.36
C GLY A 394 -4.49 6.74 7.97
N VAL A 395 -4.27 5.87 8.94
CA VAL A 395 -3.74 4.53 8.70
C VAL A 395 -4.80 3.66 8.07
N GLU A 396 -4.42 2.88 7.06
CA GLU A 396 -5.26 1.89 6.40
C GLU A 396 -4.59 0.51 6.53
N ILE A 397 -5.24 -0.41 7.26
CA ILE A 397 -4.71 -1.72 7.66
C ILE A 397 -5.25 -2.85 6.79
N GLY A 398 -6.51 -2.80 6.41
CA GLY A 398 -7.12 -3.77 5.49
C GLY A 398 -6.29 -3.87 4.20
N VAL A 399 -5.99 -5.09 3.74
CA VAL A 399 -5.17 -5.29 2.54
C VAL A 399 -5.82 -4.65 1.33
N ALA A 400 -7.10 -4.85 1.13
CA ALA A 400 -7.88 -4.19 0.08
C ALA A 400 -8.10 -2.70 0.43
N SER A 401 -7.60 -1.80 -0.40
CA SER A 401 -7.73 -0.35 -0.17
C SER A 401 -9.15 0.16 -0.35
N THR A 402 -9.58 1.06 0.52
CA THR A 402 -10.91 1.69 0.50
C THR A 402 -10.83 3.21 0.64
N LYS A 403 -10.60 3.73 1.84
CA LYS A 403 -10.50 5.18 2.11
C LYS A 403 -9.31 5.83 1.41
N ALA A 404 -8.22 5.10 1.19
CA ALA A 404 -7.09 5.62 0.42
C ALA A 404 -7.49 5.94 -1.03
N PHE A 405 -8.34 5.12 -1.66
CA PHE A 405 -8.84 5.37 -3.02
C PHE A 405 -9.68 6.66 -3.10
N THR A 406 -10.66 6.80 -2.21
CA THR A 406 -11.54 7.98 -2.24
C THR A 406 -10.80 9.28 -1.92
N THR A 407 -9.82 9.24 -1.02
CA THR A 407 -8.97 10.41 -0.74
C THR A 407 -8.00 10.72 -1.86
N GLN A 408 -7.50 9.71 -2.61
CA GLN A 408 -6.73 9.94 -3.84
C GLN A 408 -7.60 10.60 -4.92
N LEU A 409 -8.85 10.17 -5.10
CA LEU A 409 -9.78 10.83 -6.04
C LEU A 409 -9.99 12.31 -5.68
N VAL A 410 -10.19 12.62 -4.40
CA VAL A 410 -10.32 14.01 -3.93
C VAL A 410 -9.07 14.83 -4.23
N ALA A 411 -7.88 14.31 -3.94
CA ALA A 411 -6.61 14.99 -4.21
C ALA A 411 -6.40 15.23 -5.72
N LEU A 412 -6.75 14.25 -6.55
CA LEU A 412 -6.65 14.34 -8.01
C LEU A 412 -7.68 15.30 -8.60
N TYR A 413 -8.87 15.39 -8.01
CA TYR A 413 -9.85 16.40 -8.40
C TYR A 413 -9.40 17.81 -8.02
N LEU A 414 -8.77 18.02 -6.86
CA LEU A 414 -8.11 19.29 -6.50
C LEU A 414 -7.02 19.65 -7.51
N LEU A 415 -6.20 18.69 -7.93
CA LEU A 415 -5.19 18.90 -8.98
C LEU A 415 -5.84 19.33 -10.29
N THR A 416 -6.95 18.71 -10.67
CA THR A 416 -7.74 19.08 -11.85
C THR A 416 -8.21 20.53 -11.78
N LEU A 417 -8.79 20.95 -10.64
CA LEU A 417 -9.25 22.32 -10.45
C LEU A 417 -8.11 23.34 -10.50
N VAL A 418 -6.94 23.00 -9.95
CA VAL A 418 -5.75 23.87 -10.03
C VAL A 418 -5.31 24.08 -11.47
N PHE A 419 -5.20 23.01 -12.27
CA PHE A 419 -4.88 23.13 -13.69
C PHE A 419 -5.97 23.86 -14.47
N ALA A 420 -7.24 23.59 -14.20
CA ALA A 420 -8.36 24.32 -14.82
C ALA A 420 -8.27 25.83 -14.58
N LYS A 421 -7.96 26.23 -13.34
CA LYS A 421 -7.78 27.64 -12.97
C LYS A 421 -6.57 28.27 -13.66
N LEU A 422 -5.43 27.57 -13.70
CA LEU A 422 -4.22 28.06 -14.38
C LEU A 422 -4.41 28.22 -15.89
N HIS A 423 -5.24 27.37 -16.50
CA HIS A 423 -5.59 27.45 -17.92
C HIS A 423 -6.75 28.40 -18.21
N GLY A 424 -7.28 29.14 -17.21
CA GLY A 424 -8.39 30.07 -17.38
C GLY A 424 -9.74 29.40 -17.68
N ARG A 425 -9.89 28.12 -17.34
CA ARG A 425 -11.10 27.31 -17.55
C ARG A 425 -11.99 27.19 -16.30
N LEU A 426 -11.62 27.84 -15.21
CA LEU A 426 -12.36 27.87 -13.96
C LEU A 426 -12.49 29.33 -13.49
N ASN A 427 -13.71 29.86 -13.49
CA ASN A 427 -13.98 31.19 -12.96
C ASN A 427 -14.27 31.15 -11.45
N LEU A 428 -14.39 32.30 -10.80
CA LEU A 428 -14.58 32.40 -9.34
C LEU A 428 -15.88 31.75 -8.85
N THR A 429 -16.95 31.81 -9.65
CA THR A 429 -18.25 31.19 -9.29
C THR A 429 -18.16 29.67 -9.39
N GLU A 430 -17.54 29.16 -10.43
CA GLU A 430 -17.30 27.72 -10.63
C GLU A 430 -16.35 27.17 -9.55
N GLU A 431 -15.29 27.92 -9.19
CA GLU A 431 -14.39 27.56 -8.09
C GLU A 431 -15.14 27.45 -6.75
N ALA A 432 -15.97 28.44 -6.43
CA ALA A 432 -16.76 28.46 -5.21
C ALA A 432 -17.75 27.28 -5.17
N HIS A 433 -18.38 26.96 -6.30
CA HIS A 433 -19.27 25.82 -6.43
C HIS A 433 -18.54 24.49 -6.26
N ALA A 434 -17.41 24.30 -6.93
CA ALA A 434 -16.60 23.09 -6.82
C ALA A 434 -16.11 22.85 -5.38
N LEU A 435 -15.64 23.90 -4.69
CA LEU A 435 -15.24 23.82 -3.28
C LEU A 435 -16.42 23.48 -2.36
N SER A 436 -17.59 24.07 -2.60
CA SER A 436 -18.81 23.76 -1.85
C SER A 436 -19.22 22.28 -2.04
N SER A 437 -19.19 21.79 -3.28
CA SER A 437 -19.50 20.41 -3.62
C SER A 437 -18.52 19.43 -2.96
N LEU A 438 -17.21 19.71 -3.03
CA LEU A 438 -16.19 18.89 -2.35
C LEU A 438 -16.41 18.83 -0.84
N ARG A 439 -16.73 19.96 -0.20
CA ARG A 439 -16.99 20.02 1.26
C ARG A 439 -18.27 19.28 1.66
N HIS A 440 -19.19 19.07 0.72
CA HIS A 440 -20.43 18.33 0.96
C HIS A 440 -20.28 16.81 0.76
N ILE A 441 -19.23 16.34 0.06
CA ILE A 441 -18.98 14.92 -0.19
C ILE A 441 -19.03 14.05 1.08
N PRO A 442 -18.45 14.45 2.23
CA PRO A 442 -18.56 13.64 3.46
C PRO A 442 -20.02 13.35 3.87
N ALA A 443 -20.91 14.33 3.74
CA ALA A 443 -22.32 14.16 4.07
C ALA A 443 -23.05 13.25 3.05
N ALA A 444 -22.79 13.45 1.76
CA ALA A 444 -23.33 12.59 0.70
C ALA A 444 -22.88 11.14 0.82
N MET A 445 -21.61 10.94 1.17
CA MET A 445 -21.04 9.61 1.39
C MET A 445 -21.68 8.89 2.58
N ALA A 446 -22.05 9.61 3.64
CA ALA A 446 -22.82 9.02 4.73
C ALA A 446 -24.19 8.50 4.24
N GLY A 447 -24.79 9.15 3.26
CA GLY A 447 -26.00 8.66 2.57
C GLY A 447 -25.76 7.36 1.79
N CYS A 448 -24.59 7.23 1.13
CA CYS A 448 -24.21 5.99 0.45
C CYS A 448 -23.97 4.84 1.43
N LEU A 449 -23.35 5.12 2.57
CA LEU A 449 -23.12 4.12 3.63
C LEU A 449 -24.44 3.62 4.25
N ALA A 450 -25.47 4.45 4.29
CA ALA A 450 -26.80 4.06 4.77
C ALA A 450 -27.52 3.03 3.85
N LEU A 451 -27.02 2.79 2.65
CA LEU A 451 -27.51 1.75 1.73
C LEU A 451 -27.06 0.33 2.13
N GLU A 452 -26.18 0.20 3.14
CA GLU A 452 -25.62 -1.08 3.56
C GLU A 452 -26.66 -2.21 3.72
N PRO A 453 -27.85 -2.02 4.36
CA PRO A 453 -28.83 -3.10 4.50
C PRO A 453 -29.33 -3.66 3.17
N SER A 454 -29.54 -2.82 2.16
CA SER A 454 -29.96 -3.25 0.81
C SER A 454 -28.83 -3.98 0.08
N ILE A 455 -27.59 -3.56 0.30
CA ILE A 455 -26.40 -4.16 -0.30
C ILE A 455 -26.13 -5.55 0.31
N ILE A 456 -26.37 -5.74 1.61
CA ILE A 456 -26.27 -7.06 2.28
C ILE A 456 -27.17 -8.09 1.58
N ALA A 457 -28.41 -7.70 1.24
CA ALA A 457 -29.33 -8.59 0.54
C ALA A 457 -28.83 -9.00 -0.86
N TRP A 458 -28.11 -8.12 -1.55
CA TRP A 458 -27.43 -8.46 -2.81
C TRP A 458 -26.22 -9.35 -2.58
N ALA A 459 -25.40 -9.06 -1.60
CA ALA A 459 -24.19 -9.82 -1.28
C ALA A 459 -24.49 -11.30 -0.98
N GLU A 460 -25.62 -11.61 -0.35
CA GLU A 460 -26.07 -12.99 -0.12
C GLU A 460 -26.30 -13.75 -1.44
N ARG A 461 -26.79 -13.07 -2.51
CA ARG A 461 -26.97 -13.67 -3.83
C ARG A 461 -25.63 -13.92 -4.54
N PHE A 462 -24.64 -13.05 -4.31
CA PHE A 462 -23.29 -13.20 -4.86
C PHE A 462 -22.49 -14.33 -4.19
N ALA A 463 -22.84 -14.73 -2.97
CA ALA A 463 -22.05 -15.70 -2.19
C ALA A 463 -21.85 -17.05 -2.88
N SER A 464 -22.79 -17.48 -3.71
CA SER A 464 -22.73 -18.74 -4.48
C SER A 464 -22.18 -18.59 -5.90
N LYS A 465 -21.85 -17.37 -6.35
CA LYS A 465 -21.36 -17.12 -7.70
C LYS A 465 -19.85 -17.29 -7.78
N GLU A 466 -19.36 -17.73 -8.93
CA GLU A 466 -17.92 -17.90 -9.18
C GLU A 466 -17.37 -16.75 -10.05
N ASP A 467 -18.23 -16.15 -10.87
CA ASP A 467 -17.90 -15.07 -11.80
C ASP A 467 -18.82 -13.86 -11.61
N ALA A 468 -18.36 -12.67 -11.98
CA ALA A 468 -19.17 -11.44 -12.02
C ALA A 468 -18.62 -10.45 -13.04
N LEU A 469 -19.51 -9.74 -13.75
CA LEU A 469 -19.12 -8.64 -14.62
C LEU A 469 -19.49 -7.30 -13.99
N PHE A 470 -18.65 -6.30 -14.24
CA PHE A 470 -18.88 -4.93 -13.81
C PHE A 470 -18.90 -4.01 -15.04
N LEU A 471 -19.89 -3.13 -15.13
CA LEU A 471 -20.07 -2.24 -16.25
C LEU A 471 -20.08 -0.78 -15.82
N GLY A 472 -19.29 0.03 -16.51
CA GLY A 472 -19.30 1.49 -16.39
C GLY A 472 -19.12 2.14 -17.77
N ARG A 473 -19.39 3.43 -17.85
CA ARG A 473 -19.08 4.24 -19.04
C ARG A 473 -18.36 5.52 -18.64
N GLY A 474 -17.55 6.06 -19.58
CA GLY A 474 -16.81 7.29 -19.30
C GLY A 474 -15.99 7.19 -18.02
N VAL A 475 -16.09 8.20 -17.17
CA VAL A 475 -15.39 8.31 -15.89
C VAL A 475 -15.78 7.21 -14.88
N HIS A 476 -16.90 6.52 -15.09
CA HIS A 476 -17.35 5.41 -14.22
C HIS A 476 -16.80 4.04 -14.65
N TYR A 477 -16.13 3.92 -15.79
CA TYR A 477 -15.44 2.68 -16.14
C TYR A 477 -14.29 2.35 -15.17
N PRO A 478 -13.40 3.28 -14.81
CA PRO A 478 -12.41 3.04 -13.76
C PRO A 478 -13.01 2.67 -12.39
N ILE A 479 -14.20 3.18 -12.06
CA ILE A 479 -14.92 2.82 -10.84
C ILE A 479 -15.43 1.37 -10.89
N ALA A 480 -15.90 0.93 -12.06
CA ALA A 480 -16.26 -0.47 -12.29
C ALA A 480 -15.02 -1.39 -12.14
N LEU A 481 -13.86 -0.99 -12.68
CA LEU A 481 -12.59 -1.71 -12.50
C LEU A 481 -12.22 -1.85 -11.01
N GLU A 482 -12.33 -0.77 -10.24
CA GLU A 482 -12.05 -0.79 -8.80
C GLU A 482 -13.04 -1.66 -8.03
N GLY A 483 -14.35 -1.60 -8.36
CA GLY A 483 -15.36 -2.47 -7.77
C GLY A 483 -15.10 -3.95 -8.04
N ALA A 484 -14.76 -4.31 -9.28
CA ALA A 484 -14.38 -5.67 -9.67
C ALA A 484 -13.10 -6.12 -8.95
N LEU A 485 -12.11 -5.22 -8.81
CA LEU A 485 -10.89 -5.48 -8.05
C LEU A 485 -11.22 -5.80 -6.58
N LYS A 486 -12.03 -4.99 -5.91
CA LYS A 486 -12.41 -5.24 -4.51
C LYS A 486 -13.13 -6.57 -4.35
N LEU A 487 -14.05 -6.90 -5.25
CA LEU A 487 -14.77 -8.17 -5.17
C LEU A 487 -13.81 -9.36 -5.31
N LYS A 488 -12.93 -9.37 -6.32
CA LYS A 488 -11.98 -10.48 -6.53
C LYS A 488 -10.95 -10.63 -5.41
N GLU A 489 -10.45 -9.52 -4.85
CA GLU A 489 -9.41 -9.53 -3.81
C GLU A 489 -9.87 -10.27 -2.55
N ILE A 490 -11.11 -10.04 -2.10
CA ILE A 490 -11.56 -10.49 -0.78
C ILE A 490 -12.58 -11.62 -0.82
N SER A 491 -13.36 -11.78 -1.92
CA SER A 491 -14.33 -12.86 -2.06
C SER A 491 -13.83 -14.04 -2.89
N TYR A 492 -12.77 -13.83 -3.68
CA TYR A 492 -12.19 -14.77 -4.65
C TYR A 492 -13.13 -15.12 -5.82
N ILE A 493 -14.20 -14.36 -6.02
CA ILE A 493 -15.02 -14.39 -7.24
C ILE A 493 -14.19 -13.81 -8.39
N HIS A 494 -14.17 -14.48 -9.54
CA HIS A 494 -13.53 -13.95 -10.73
C HIS A 494 -14.37 -12.79 -11.28
N ALA A 495 -14.01 -11.57 -10.91
CA ALA A 495 -14.72 -10.35 -11.28
C ALA A 495 -13.92 -9.55 -12.30
N GLU A 496 -14.54 -9.17 -13.42
CA GLU A 496 -13.95 -8.32 -14.45
C GLU A 496 -14.83 -7.11 -14.75
N ALA A 497 -14.21 -6.03 -15.21
CA ALA A 497 -14.94 -4.83 -15.60
C ALA A 497 -14.64 -4.44 -17.04
N TYR A 498 -15.70 -3.96 -17.73
CA TYR A 498 -15.61 -3.50 -19.10
C TYR A 498 -16.29 -2.14 -19.27
N PRO A 499 -15.83 -1.29 -20.20
CA PRO A 499 -16.69 -0.24 -20.72
C PRO A 499 -17.94 -0.89 -21.31
N ALA A 500 -19.12 -0.49 -20.87
CA ALA A 500 -20.36 -1.19 -21.26
C ALA A 500 -20.55 -1.29 -22.79
N GLY A 501 -19.98 -0.35 -23.55
CA GLY A 501 -19.99 -0.41 -25.02
C GLY A 501 -19.19 -1.57 -25.61
N GLU A 502 -18.18 -2.09 -24.88
CA GLU A 502 -17.32 -3.21 -25.33
C GLU A 502 -17.97 -4.58 -25.15
N LEU A 503 -19.14 -4.68 -24.49
CA LEU A 503 -19.86 -5.95 -24.33
C LEU A 503 -19.99 -6.71 -25.66
N LYS A 504 -20.34 -5.99 -26.74
CA LYS A 504 -20.55 -6.56 -28.10
C LYS A 504 -19.26 -7.12 -28.74
N HIS A 505 -18.11 -6.75 -28.22
CA HIS A 505 -16.79 -7.11 -28.77
C HIS A 505 -16.16 -8.33 -28.07
N GLY A 506 -16.97 -9.14 -27.39
CA GLY A 506 -16.56 -10.40 -26.77
C GLY A 506 -17.25 -10.70 -25.44
N PRO A 507 -17.19 -9.82 -24.42
CA PRO A 507 -17.66 -10.14 -23.06
C PRO A 507 -19.13 -10.57 -22.97
N LEU A 508 -19.97 -10.16 -23.89
CA LEU A 508 -21.39 -10.54 -23.94
C LEU A 508 -21.59 -12.07 -24.11
N ALA A 509 -20.57 -12.78 -24.62
CA ALA A 509 -20.59 -14.24 -24.71
C ALA A 509 -20.58 -14.94 -23.34
N LEU A 510 -20.16 -14.24 -22.28
CA LEU A 510 -20.11 -14.76 -20.90
C LEU A 510 -21.44 -14.58 -20.15
N VAL A 511 -22.38 -13.78 -20.71
CA VAL A 511 -23.62 -13.43 -20.03
C VAL A 511 -24.62 -14.56 -20.15
N ASP A 512 -25.06 -15.07 -19.02
CA ASP A 512 -26.13 -16.03 -18.82
C ASP A 512 -26.86 -15.77 -17.49
N ALA A 513 -27.77 -16.62 -17.08
CA ALA A 513 -28.54 -16.50 -15.84
C ALA A 513 -27.70 -16.65 -14.55
N ASP A 514 -26.50 -17.23 -14.65
CA ASP A 514 -25.62 -17.43 -13.51
C ASP A 514 -24.57 -16.32 -13.33
N MET A 515 -24.38 -15.48 -14.35
CA MET A 515 -23.46 -14.35 -14.35
C MET A 515 -24.12 -13.08 -13.83
N PRO A 516 -23.88 -12.63 -12.59
CA PRO A 516 -24.35 -11.34 -12.11
C PRO A 516 -23.58 -10.20 -12.80
N VAL A 517 -24.30 -9.18 -13.24
CA VAL A 517 -23.74 -8.00 -13.92
C VAL A 517 -24.01 -6.75 -13.09
N VAL A 518 -22.97 -6.24 -12.43
CA VAL A 518 -23.02 -5.00 -11.66
C VAL A 518 -22.87 -3.81 -12.60
N THR A 519 -23.79 -2.86 -12.56
CA THR A 519 -23.78 -1.70 -13.45
C THR A 519 -23.79 -0.40 -12.65
N ILE A 520 -22.88 0.52 -12.98
CA ILE A 520 -22.81 1.86 -12.41
C ILE A 520 -23.53 2.81 -13.36
N ALA A 521 -24.68 3.33 -12.94
CA ALA A 521 -25.61 4.07 -13.79
C ALA A 521 -25.88 5.49 -13.25
N PRO A 522 -24.89 6.40 -13.34
CA PRO A 522 -25.13 7.80 -13.00
C PRO A 522 -26.11 8.45 -13.97
N ASN A 523 -26.79 9.49 -13.53
CA ASN A 523 -27.66 10.29 -14.39
C ASN A 523 -26.85 11.34 -15.17
N ASP A 524 -26.13 10.86 -16.18
CA ASP A 524 -25.28 11.65 -17.07
C ASP A 524 -25.69 11.50 -18.55
N GLU A 525 -24.95 12.15 -19.45
CA GLU A 525 -25.20 12.10 -20.90
C GLU A 525 -25.08 10.70 -21.53
N LEU A 526 -24.42 9.77 -20.84
CA LEU A 526 -24.21 8.39 -21.31
C LEU A 526 -25.26 7.41 -20.79
N LEU A 527 -26.18 7.84 -19.89
CA LEU A 527 -27.15 6.97 -19.24
C LEU A 527 -28.03 6.21 -20.27
N GLU A 528 -28.53 6.88 -21.29
CA GLU A 528 -29.38 6.21 -22.32
C GLU A 528 -28.61 5.17 -23.14
N LYS A 529 -27.28 5.39 -23.34
CA LYS A 529 -26.42 4.40 -23.98
C LYS A 529 -26.17 3.20 -23.06
N LEU A 530 -26.02 3.46 -21.78
CA LEU A 530 -25.83 2.42 -20.76
C LEU A 530 -27.11 1.57 -20.63
N LYS A 531 -28.29 2.18 -20.60
CA LYS A 531 -29.58 1.46 -20.61
C LYS A 531 -29.71 0.50 -21.79
N SER A 532 -29.25 0.91 -22.99
CA SER A 532 -29.21 0.02 -24.15
C SER A 532 -28.30 -1.20 -23.92
N ASN A 533 -27.15 -1.00 -23.30
CA ASN A 533 -26.25 -2.12 -22.95
C ASN A 533 -26.87 -3.03 -21.87
N MET A 534 -27.58 -2.48 -20.89
CA MET A 534 -28.30 -3.25 -19.88
C MET A 534 -29.38 -4.13 -20.53
N GLN A 535 -30.11 -3.63 -21.53
CA GLN A 535 -31.09 -4.41 -22.31
C GLN A 535 -30.43 -5.58 -23.05
N GLU A 536 -29.22 -5.42 -23.57
CA GLU A 536 -28.45 -6.50 -24.22
C GLU A 536 -28.12 -7.63 -23.25
N VAL A 537 -27.78 -7.28 -22.01
CA VAL A 537 -27.56 -8.24 -20.91
C VAL A 537 -28.86 -8.98 -20.58
N ARG A 538 -29.97 -8.23 -20.40
CA ARG A 538 -31.30 -8.82 -20.10
C ARG A 538 -31.83 -9.73 -21.20
N ALA A 539 -31.58 -9.40 -22.46
CA ALA A 539 -31.98 -10.24 -23.61
C ALA A 539 -31.25 -11.61 -23.64
N ARG A 540 -30.31 -11.86 -22.74
CA ARG A 540 -29.55 -13.10 -22.58
C ARG A 540 -29.70 -13.70 -21.18
N ASP A 541 -30.80 -13.35 -20.51
CA ASP A 541 -31.15 -13.79 -19.16
C ASP A 541 -30.15 -13.36 -18.06
N GLY A 542 -29.16 -12.47 -18.38
CA GLY A 542 -28.20 -11.94 -17.41
C GLY A 542 -28.91 -11.15 -16.30
N GLU A 543 -28.48 -11.32 -15.05
CA GLU A 543 -29.05 -10.65 -13.89
C GLU A 543 -28.29 -9.35 -13.57
N LEU A 544 -29.00 -8.22 -13.63
CA LEU A 544 -28.44 -6.89 -13.44
C LEU A 544 -28.58 -6.41 -11.99
N TYR A 545 -27.51 -5.84 -11.44
CA TYR A 545 -27.41 -5.18 -10.15
C TYR A 545 -26.96 -3.74 -10.38
N VAL A 546 -27.90 -2.80 -10.35
CA VAL A 546 -27.70 -1.44 -10.84
C VAL A 546 -27.58 -0.46 -9.68
N PHE A 547 -26.44 0.22 -9.55
CA PHE A 547 -26.28 1.38 -8.68
C PHE A 547 -26.56 2.64 -9.50
N ALA A 548 -27.68 3.27 -9.25
CA ALA A 548 -28.20 4.40 -10.02
C ALA A 548 -28.28 5.68 -9.16
N ASP A 549 -28.20 6.84 -9.78
CA ASP A 549 -28.55 8.09 -9.10
C ASP A 549 -30.05 8.19 -8.81
N GLY A 550 -30.40 8.89 -7.73
CA GLY A 550 -31.77 9.01 -7.25
C GLY A 550 -32.73 9.64 -8.23
N ASP A 551 -32.24 10.52 -9.10
CA ASP A 551 -32.96 11.23 -10.15
C ASP A 551 -32.99 10.48 -11.51
N SER A 552 -32.34 9.31 -11.61
CA SER A 552 -32.33 8.50 -12.82
C SER A 552 -33.65 7.74 -12.99
N VAL A 553 -34.10 7.57 -14.24
CA VAL A 553 -35.31 6.79 -14.59
C VAL A 553 -34.86 5.36 -15.00
N ILE A 554 -34.62 4.51 -14.00
CA ILE A 554 -34.36 3.08 -14.17
C ILE A 554 -35.30 2.34 -13.20
N GLU A 555 -36.09 1.41 -13.66
CA GLU A 555 -37.07 0.69 -12.82
C GLU A 555 -36.47 -0.65 -12.33
N ASP A 556 -36.79 -1.01 -11.09
CA ASP A 556 -36.57 -2.36 -10.56
C ASP A 556 -37.57 -3.30 -11.24
N THR A 557 -37.09 -4.36 -11.86
CA THR A 557 -37.90 -5.33 -12.60
C THR A 557 -37.35 -6.74 -12.41
N GLU A 558 -38.04 -7.76 -12.89
CA GLU A 558 -37.56 -9.12 -12.86
C GLU A 558 -36.18 -9.22 -13.57
N GLY A 559 -35.15 -9.69 -12.83
CA GLY A 559 -33.75 -9.81 -13.28
C GLY A 559 -32.99 -8.48 -13.40
N MET A 560 -33.58 -7.37 -12.91
CA MET A 560 -32.87 -6.09 -12.79
C MET A 560 -33.17 -5.46 -11.44
N HIS A 561 -32.20 -5.48 -10.55
CA HIS A 561 -32.27 -4.96 -9.19
C HIS A 561 -31.62 -3.58 -9.14
N VAL A 562 -32.28 -2.60 -8.52
CA VAL A 562 -31.82 -1.21 -8.50
C VAL A 562 -31.66 -0.71 -7.07
N ILE A 563 -30.45 -0.26 -6.72
CA ILE A 563 -30.19 0.54 -5.51
C ILE A 563 -29.88 1.97 -5.95
N ARG A 564 -30.52 2.96 -5.29
CA ARG A 564 -30.41 4.37 -5.65
C ARG A 564 -29.56 5.13 -4.64
N LEU A 565 -28.56 5.84 -5.14
CA LEU A 565 -27.85 6.86 -4.39
C LEU A 565 -28.75 8.10 -4.27
N ALA A 566 -28.72 8.75 -3.10
CA ALA A 566 -29.69 9.82 -2.80
C ALA A 566 -29.56 11.05 -3.72
N GLU A 567 -28.35 11.37 -4.15
CA GLU A 567 -28.03 12.60 -4.87
C GLU A 567 -27.15 12.34 -6.09
N ASN A 568 -27.27 13.19 -7.11
CA ASN A 568 -26.37 13.26 -8.25
C ASN A 568 -25.32 14.35 -7.98
N TYR A 569 -24.04 13.99 -8.15
CA TYR A 569 -22.91 14.89 -7.89
C TYR A 569 -22.08 15.24 -9.13
N GLY A 570 -22.60 14.99 -10.33
CA GLY A 570 -21.91 15.30 -11.58
C GLY A 570 -20.48 14.74 -11.60
N ASP A 571 -19.47 15.61 -11.78
CA ASP A 571 -18.07 15.19 -11.86
C ASP A 571 -17.54 14.48 -10.61
N LEU A 572 -18.13 14.71 -9.42
CA LEU A 572 -17.74 14.06 -8.17
C LEU A 572 -18.47 12.71 -7.94
N SER A 573 -19.39 12.34 -8.80
CA SER A 573 -20.14 11.08 -8.75
C SER A 573 -19.24 9.83 -8.60
N PRO A 574 -18.08 9.71 -9.23
CA PRO A 574 -17.16 8.58 -9.03
C PRO A 574 -16.78 8.33 -7.57
N ILE A 575 -16.62 9.39 -6.75
CA ILE A 575 -16.25 9.30 -5.33
C ILE A 575 -17.39 8.66 -4.51
N LEU A 576 -18.63 8.82 -4.92
CA LEU A 576 -19.80 8.27 -4.23
C LEU A 576 -20.13 6.86 -4.72
N HIS A 577 -20.09 6.61 -6.03
CA HIS A 577 -20.45 5.32 -6.62
C HIS A 577 -19.50 4.17 -6.25
N ILE A 578 -18.26 4.46 -5.80
CA ILE A 578 -17.37 3.39 -5.32
C ILE A 578 -17.79 2.81 -3.97
N VAL A 579 -18.44 3.60 -3.10
CA VAL A 579 -18.80 3.19 -1.73
C VAL A 579 -19.72 1.96 -1.71
N PRO A 580 -20.85 1.93 -2.46
CA PRO A 580 -21.69 0.74 -2.52
C PRO A 580 -20.99 -0.48 -3.12
N LEU A 581 -20.02 -0.31 -4.03
CA LEU A 581 -19.22 -1.42 -4.57
C LEU A 581 -18.29 -2.00 -3.52
N GLN A 582 -17.68 -1.16 -2.68
CA GLN A 582 -16.86 -1.61 -1.55
C GLN A 582 -17.70 -2.39 -0.53
N LEU A 583 -18.91 -1.91 -0.20
CA LEU A 583 -19.84 -2.60 0.68
C LEU A 583 -20.30 -3.94 0.09
N LEU A 584 -20.60 -4.00 -1.22
CA LEU A 584 -20.97 -5.24 -1.90
C LEU A 584 -19.83 -6.26 -1.81
N ALA A 585 -18.60 -5.86 -2.12
CA ALA A 585 -17.44 -6.74 -2.01
C ALA A 585 -17.23 -7.23 -0.57
N TYR A 586 -17.28 -6.34 0.42
CA TYR A 586 -17.11 -6.66 1.83
C TYR A 586 -18.15 -7.69 2.33
N HIS A 587 -19.44 -7.44 2.08
CA HIS A 587 -20.50 -8.33 2.55
C HIS A 587 -20.55 -9.66 1.78
N THR A 588 -20.19 -9.65 0.49
CA THR A 588 -20.03 -10.90 -0.29
C THR A 588 -18.91 -11.77 0.30
N ALA A 589 -17.78 -11.16 0.66
CA ALA A 589 -16.68 -11.88 1.30
C ALA A 589 -17.09 -12.46 2.67
N LEU A 590 -17.86 -11.70 3.47
CA LEU A 590 -18.41 -12.20 4.73
C LEU A 590 -19.35 -13.39 4.52
N ALA A 591 -20.24 -13.32 3.53
CA ALA A 591 -21.18 -14.41 3.22
C ALA A 591 -20.45 -15.66 2.73
N ARG A 592 -19.31 -15.52 2.05
CA ARG A 592 -18.42 -16.61 1.64
C ARG A 592 -17.51 -17.11 2.77
N GLY A 593 -17.42 -16.40 3.90
CA GLY A 593 -16.58 -16.77 5.04
C GLY A 593 -15.08 -16.58 4.80
N THR A 594 -14.69 -15.67 3.90
CA THR A 594 -13.29 -15.35 3.59
C THR A 594 -12.74 -14.29 4.56
N ASP A 595 -11.42 -14.20 4.69
CA ASP A 595 -10.74 -13.18 5.50
C ASP A 595 -10.69 -11.85 4.72
N VAL A 596 -11.49 -10.86 5.13
CA VAL A 596 -11.62 -9.57 4.44
C VAL A 596 -10.44 -8.63 4.69
N ASP A 597 -9.76 -8.76 5.83
CA ASP A 597 -8.64 -7.90 6.18
C ASP A 597 -7.30 -8.42 5.64
N LYS A 598 -7.17 -9.76 5.57
CA LYS A 598 -5.95 -10.45 5.16
C LYS A 598 -6.29 -11.57 4.15
N PRO A 599 -6.77 -11.20 2.94
CA PRO A 599 -7.12 -12.17 1.91
C PRO A 599 -5.88 -12.97 1.46
N ARG A 600 -6.09 -14.23 1.07
CA ARG A 600 -5.00 -15.12 0.66
C ARG A 600 -4.19 -14.51 -0.49
N ASN A 601 -2.88 -14.75 -0.48
CA ASN A 601 -1.95 -14.38 -1.55
C ASN A 601 -1.85 -12.87 -1.84
N LEU A 602 -2.31 -12.01 -0.94
CA LEU A 602 -2.21 -10.55 -1.07
C LEU A 602 -1.53 -9.92 0.14
N ALA A 603 -0.86 -8.81 -0.09
CA ALA A 603 -0.23 -7.97 0.93
C ALA A 603 -0.61 -6.50 0.71
N LYS A 604 -0.69 -5.72 1.80
CA LYS A 604 -1.12 -4.30 1.76
C LYS A 604 -0.25 -3.43 0.86
N SER A 605 1.04 -3.67 0.81
CA SER A 605 1.98 -2.90 0.00
C SER A 605 3.07 -3.81 -0.55
N VAL A 606 3.40 -3.66 -1.83
CA VAL A 606 4.41 -4.45 -2.53
C VAL A 606 5.68 -3.60 -2.64
N THR A 607 6.69 -3.92 -1.80
CA THR A 607 7.97 -3.20 -1.75
C THR A 607 9.14 -4.00 -2.35
N VAL A 608 8.83 -5.11 -2.98
CA VAL A 608 9.77 -5.95 -3.71
C VAL A 608 9.13 -6.32 -5.04
N GLU A 609 9.96 -6.61 -6.02
CA GLU A 609 9.54 -7.13 -7.31
C GLU A 609 9.47 -8.66 -7.29
#